data_d98fed6d9e0878984856af9964c1e481
#
_entry.id   d98fed6d9e0878984856af9964c1e481
#
_cell.length_a   1.000
_cell.length_b   1.000
_cell.length_c   1.000
_cell.angle_alpha   90.00
_cell.angle_beta   90.00
_cell.angle_gamma   90.00
#
_symmetry.space_group_name_H-M   'P 1'
#
loop_
_entity.id
_entity.type
_entity.pdbx_description
1 polymer ?
#
loop_
_entity_poly.entity_id
_entity_poly.type
_entity_poly.pdbx_seq_one_letter_code
_entity_poly.pdbx_strand_id
1 'polypeptide(L)'
;MTWTPTAEDDRRFLSLAIEQAQKSWDEGGVPIGAVLVHDGQVLAAGHNQRVQKDSAILHGETDTIEKAGRLRASVYRESVLYTTLSPCIMCSGTALLYEIPRIVVGENRTFEMAEDLLRERGVVVDVLDDPECVALMERMIAERPEIWSEDIGVETGELSTSADGARAAGAEDSDVDGTGR
;
A
#
# COMPACT_ATOMS: atom_id res chain seq x y z
N MET A 1 22.83 14.78 9.40
CA MET A 1 21.55 15.50 9.21
C MET A 1 20.63 14.51 8.54
N THR A 2 19.49 14.23 9.10
CA THR A 2 18.47 13.39 8.47
C THR A 2 17.87 14.16 7.30
N TRP A 3 17.85 13.55 6.12
CA TRP A 3 17.18 14.09 4.93
C TRP A 3 15.69 14.30 5.21
N THR A 4 15.17 15.47 4.85
CA THR A 4 13.75 15.78 4.96
C THR A 4 13.23 16.04 3.55
N PRO A 5 12.33 15.19 3.02
CA PRO A 5 11.82 15.37 1.66
C PRO A 5 11.01 16.65 1.53
N THR A 6 11.14 17.30 0.40
CA THR A 6 10.32 18.43 -0.03
C THR A 6 9.09 17.93 -0.80
N ALA A 7 8.09 18.77 -1.04
CA ALA A 7 6.96 18.44 -1.90
C ALA A 7 7.37 18.13 -3.36
N GLU A 8 8.51 18.64 -3.81
CA GLU A 8 9.07 18.29 -5.13
C GLU A 8 9.69 16.89 -5.12
N ASP A 9 10.39 16.54 -4.04
CA ASP A 9 10.91 15.18 -3.83
C ASP A 9 9.77 14.16 -3.78
N ASP A 10 8.70 14.47 -3.05
CA ASP A 10 7.55 13.58 -2.93
C ASP A 10 6.91 13.29 -4.31
N ARG A 11 6.70 14.33 -5.13
CA ARG A 11 6.19 14.14 -6.49
C ARG A 11 7.15 13.33 -7.36
N ARG A 12 8.45 13.62 -7.27
CA ARG A 12 9.48 12.89 -8.02
C ARG A 12 9.52 11.41 -7.67
N PHE A 13 9.48 11.07 -6.39
CA PHE A 13 9.54 9.66 -5.98
C PHE A 13 8.21 8.94 -6.21
N LEU A 14 7.07 9.65 -6.09
CA LEU A 14 5.79 9.08 -6.49
C LEU A 14 5.74 8.78 -8.00
N SER A 15 6.31 9.64 -8.86
CA SER A 15 6.36 9.34 -10.30
C SER A 15 7.12 8.07 -10.62
N LEU A 16 8.20 7.75 -9.87
CA LEU A 16 8.90 6.47 -10.01
C LEU A 16 8.04 5.28 -9.54
N ALA A 17 7.20 5.46 -8.52
CA ALA A 17 6.24 4.44 -8.11
C ALA A 17 5.16 4.24 -9.18
N ILE A 18 4.70 5.30 -9.83
CA ILE A 18 3.75 5.23 -10.96
C ILE A 18 4.37 4.47 -12.14
N GLU A 19 5.64 4.71 -12.48
CA GLU A 19 6.34 3.92 -13.50
C GLU A 19 6.34 2.41 -13.17
N GLN A 20 6.51 2.05 -11.89
CA GLN A 20 6.42 0.66 -11.45
C GLN A 20 4.97 0.12 -11.55
N ALA A 21 3.96 0.93 -11.22
CA ALA A 21 2.56 0.57 -11.37
C ALA A 21 2.21 0.31 -12.84
N GLN A 22 2.64 1.19 -13.75
CA GLN A 22 2.45 1.01 -15.19
C GLN A 22 3.12 -0.28 -15.68
N LYS A 23 4.33 -0.56 -15.21
CA LYS A 23 5.03 -1.82 -15.52
C LYS A 23 4.22 -3.05 -15.10
N SER A 24 3.65 -3.05 -13.88
CA SER A 24 2.77 -4.13 -13.44
C SER A 24 1.57 -4.31 -14.36
N TRP A 25 0.94 -3.20 -14.76
CA TRP A 25 -0.18 -3.21 -15.71
C TRP A 25 0.19 -3.87 -17.03
N ASP A 26 1.33 -3.48 -17.60
CA ASP A 26 1.82 -3.97 -18.91
C ASP A 26 2.17 -5.47 -18.85
N GLU A 27 2.59 -5.95 -17.68
CA GLU A 27 2.86 -7.37 -17.41
C GLU A 27 1.58 -8.17 -17.06
N GLY A 28 0.42 -7.54 -17.04
CA GLY A 28 -0.88 -8.20 -16.77
C GLY A 28 -1.31 -8.22 -15.30
N GLY A 29 -0.53 -7.61 -14.41
CA GLY A 29 -0.78 -7.54 -12.97
C GLY A 29 -1.61 -6.34 -12.53
N VAL A 30 -1.72 -6.17 -11.22
CA VAL A 30 -2.40 -5.04 -10.57
C VAL A 30 -1.48 -3.81 -10.60
N PRO A 31 -1.94 -2.63 -11.08
CA PRO A 31 -1.09 -1.46 -11.30
C PRO A 31 -0.77 -0.71 -9.99
N ILE A 32 -0.10 -1.38 -9.08
CA ILE A 32 0.39 -0.80 -7.84
C ILE A 32 1.90 -0.89 -7.82
N GLY A 33 2.55 0.26 -7.65
CA GLY A 33 3.99 0.38 -7.57
C GLY A 33 4.43 1.08 -6.29
N ALA A 34 5.64 0.78 -5.86
CA ALA A 34 6.23 1.42 -4.67
C ALA A 34 7.74 1.66 -4.83
N VAL A 35 8.23 2.62 -4.05
CA VAL A 35 9.65 3.01 -4.02
C VAL A 35 10.07 3.26 -2.57
N LEU A 36 11.16 2.67 -2.13
CA LEU A 36 11.79 2.92 -0.84
C LEU A 36 12.95 3.91 -1.02
N VAL A 37 12.92 5.01 -0.29
CA VAL A 37 13.92 6.08 -0.38
C VAL A 37 14.58 6.32 0.97
N HIS A 38 15.91 6.40 0.99
CA HIS A 38 16.70 6.74 2.15
C HIS A 38 17.71 7.83 1.77
N ASP A 39 17.78 8.89 2.54
CA ASP A 39 18.68 10.04 2.32
C ASP A 39 18.64 10.58 0.87
N GLY A 40 17.43 10.69 0.31
CA GLY A 40 17.20 11.16 -1.07
C GLY A 40 17.61 10.18 -2.18
N GLN A 41 18.04 8.96 -1.82
CA GLN A 41 18.44 7.91 -2.76
C GLN A 41 17.41 6.78 -2.79
N VAL A 42 17.04 6.33 -3.99
CA VAL A 42 16.20 5.16 -4.16
C VAL A 42 16.99 3.91 -3.77
N LEU A 43 16.52 3.20 -2.75
CA LEU A 43 17.09 1.91 -2.33
C LEU A 43 16.51 0.75 -3.14
N ALA A 44 15.22 0.80 -3.40
CA ALA A 44 14.51 -0.20 -4.20
C ALA A 44 13.24 0.39 -4.81
N ALA A 45 12.82 -0.20 -5.94
CA ALA A 45 11.55 0.06 -6.58
C ALA A 45 10.89 -1.27 -6.97
N GLY A 46 9.60 -1.40 -6.72
CA GLY A 46 8.85 -2.62 -6.92
C GLY A 46 7.43 -2.34 -7.39
N HIS A 47 6.75 -3.40 -7.79
CA HIS A 47 5.36 -3.36 -8.20
C HIS A 47 4.65 -4.64 -7.78
N ASN A 48 3.33 -4.66 -7.82
CA ASN A 48 2.55 -5.86 -7.53
C ASN A 48 2.99 -6.99 -8.48
N GLN A 49 3.38 -8.12 -7.90
CA GLN A 49 3.91 -9.30 -8.59
C GLN A 49 3.05 -10.54 -8.33
N ARG A 50 1.83 -10.36 -7.79
CA ARG A 50 1.00 -11.51 -7.45
C ARG A 50 0.67 -12.34 -8.67
N VAL A 51 0.20 -11.70 -9.74
CA VAL A 51 -0.12 -12.37 -11.01
C VAL A 51 1.16 -12.89 -11.69
N GLN A 52 2.18 -12.06 -11.78
CA GLN A 52 3.40 -12.38 -12.52
C GLN A 52 4.21 -13.53 -11.91
N LYS A 53 4.15 -13.68 -10.58
CA LYS A 53 4.92 -14.70 -9.84
C LYS A 53 4.06 -15.74 -9.12
N ASP A 54 2.75 -15.74 -9.33
CA ASP A 54 1.82 -16.59 -8.57
C ASP A 54 2.06 -16.47 -7.06
N SER A 55 2.15 -15.23 -6.57
CA SER A 55 2.53 -14.94 -5.19
C SER A 55 1.34 -14.42 -4.39
N ALA A 56 1.16 -14.95 -3.18
CA ALA A 56 0.13 -14.49 -2.26
C ALA A 56 0.48 -13.16 -1.56
N ILE A 57 1.76 -12.74 -1.55
CA ILE A 57 2.24 -11.65 -0.68
C ILE A 57 2.97 -10.52 -1.39
N LEU A 58 3.35 -10.68 -2.65
CA LEU A 58 4.14 -9.67 -3.36
C LEU A 58 3.28 -8.54 -3.91
N HIS A 59 2.74 -7.71 -3.01
CA HIS A 59 2.21 -6.39 -3.33
C HIS A 59 3.33 -5.42 -3.70
N GLY A 60 3.03 -4.24 -4.22
CA GLY A 60 4.04 -3.26 -4.61
C GLY A 60 5.02 -2.92 -3.49
N GLU A 61 4.50 -2.71 -2.29
CA GLU A 61 5.30 -2.37 -1.11
C GLU A 61 6.15 -3.54 -0.63
N THR A 62 5.58 -4.74 -0.55
CA THR A 62 6.32 -5.94 -0.10
C THR A 62 7.36 -6.38 -1.12
N ASP A 63 7.08 -6.29 -2.44
CA ASP A 63 8.07 -6.51 -3.49
C ASP A 63 9.23 -5.48 -3.40
N THR A 64 8.90 -4.23 -3.07
CA THR A 64 9.91 -3.17 -2.86
C THR A 64 10.79 -3.48 -1.66
N ILE A 65 10.22 -3.88 -0.53
CA ILE A 65 10.97 -4.25 0.68
C ILE A 65 11.82 -5.50 0.42
N GLU A 66 11.31 -6.51 -0.28
CA GLU A 66 12.08 -7.69 -0.66
C GLU A 66 13.28 -7.33 -1.54
N LYS A 67 13.10 -6.46 -2.53
CA LYS A 67 14.17 -5.97 -3.40
C LYS A 67 15.20 -5.12 -2.66
N ALA A 68 14.80 -4.36 -1.65
CA ALA A 68 15.71 -3.62 -0.78
C ALA A 68 16.63 -4.58 0.00
N GLY A 69 16.16 -5.79 0.30
CA GLY A 69 16.92 -6.85 0.95
C GLY A 69 17.11 -6.62 2.44
N ARG A 70 18.12 -7.31 3.00
CA ARG A 70 18.39 -7.28 4.45
C ARG A 70 19.23 -6.05 4.83
N LEU A 71 18.58 -4.91 4.91
CA LEU A 71 19.21 -3.68 5.38
C LEU A 71 19.28 -3.65 6.92
N ARG A 72 20.14 -2.75 7.45
CA ARG A 72 20.14 -2.45 8.88
C ARG A 72 18.82 -1.77 9.27
N ALA A 73 18.32 -2.05 10.47
CA ALA A 73 17.10 -1.43 10.98
C ALA A 73 17.14 0.11 10.94
N SER A 74 18.30 0.72 11.21
CA SER A 74 18.49 2.18 11.12
C SER A 74 18.18 2.73 9.73
N VAL A 75 18.49 2.00 8.66
CA VAL A 75 18.21 2.44 7.30
C VAL A 75 16.70 2.50 7.06
N TYR A 76 15.95 1.46 7.46
CA TYR A 76 14.48 1.47 7.35
C TYR A 76 13.84 2.59 8.17
N ARG A 77 14.32 2.83 9.41
CA ARG A 77 13.84 3.88 10.31
C ARG A 77 14.10 5.32 9.80
N GLU A 78 14.96 5.46 8.84
CA GLU A 78 15.31 6.75 8.21
C GLU A 78 14.85 6.80 6.74
N SER A 79 14.01 5.83 6.31
CA SER A 79 13.48 5.76 4.96
C SER A 79 12.06 6.32 4.86
N VAL A 80 11.67 6.66 3.64
CA VAL A 80 10.29 6.98 3.26
C VAL A 80 9.83 5.96 2.22
N LEU A 81 8.65 5.41 2.40
CA LEU A 81 8.01 4.53 1.43
C LEU A 81 7.00 5.33 0.61
N TYR A 82 7.14 5.30 -0.70
CA TYR A 82 6.18 5.86 -1.65
C TYR A 82 5.39 4.70 -2.27
N THR A 83 4.08 4.81 -2.31
CA THR A 83 3.19 3.81 -2.92
C THR A 83 2.07 4.49 -3.68
N THR A 84 1.66 3.92 -4.81
CA THR A 84 0.62 4.52 -5.67
C THR A 84 -0.78 4.40 -5.08
N LEU A 85 -1.02 3.40 -4.22
CA LEU A 85 -2.30 3.14 -3.57
C LEU A 85 -2.14 3.05 -2.05
N SER A 86 -3.21 3.37 -1.31
CA SER A 86 -3.27 3.15 0.13
C SER A 86 -2.88 1.72 0.51
N PRO A 87 -1.93 1.52 1.46
CA PRO A 87 -1.43 0.19 1.78
C PRO A 87 -2.46 -0.66 2.51
N CYS A 88 -2.56 -1.93 2.13
CA CYS A 88 -3.37 -2.91 2.84
C CYS A 88 -2.76 -3.25 4.21
N ILE A 89 -3.48 -4.04 5.02
CA ILE A 89 -3.03 -4.42 6.37
C ILE A 89 -1.68 -5.18 6.36
N MET A 90 -1.43 -6.02 5.35
CA MET A 90 -0.16 -6.78 5.22
C MET A 90 1.01 -5.82 4.94
N CYS A 91 0.86 -4.90 4.00
CA CYS A 91 1.89 -3.91 3.66
C CYS A 91 2.13 -2.94 4.82
N SER A 92 1.06 -2.50 5.49
CA SER A 92 1.14 -1.67 6.69
C SER A 92 1.84 -2.40 7.82
N GLY A 93 1.53 -3.68 8.06
CA GLY A 93 2.23 -4.51 9.03
C GLY A 93 3.72 -4.64 8.72
N THR A 94 4.10 -4.77 7.45
CA THR A 94 5.51 -4.80 7.03
C THR A 94 6.20 -3.47 7.31
N ALA A 95 5.58 -2.33 6.98
CA ALA A 95 6.11 -1.01 7.27
C ALA A 95 6.30 -0.77 8.78
N LEU A 96 5.32 -1.18 9.60
CA LEU A 96 5.38 -1.11 11.06
C LEU A 96 6.48 -1.99 11.65
N LEU A 97 6.67 -3.22 11.12
CA LEU A 97 7.73 -4.13 11.56
C LEU A 97 9.13 -3.50 11.40
N TYR A 98 9.36 -2.84 10.28
CA TYR A 98 10.63 -2.18 9.99
C TYR A 98 10.71 -0.74 10.52
N GLU A 99 9.66 -0.27 11.19
CA GLU A 99 9.58 1.08 11.77
C GLU A 99 9.83 2.19 10.72
N ILE A 100 9.29 2.02 9.51
CA ILE A 100 9.33 3.05 8.47
C ILE A 100 8.50 4.25 8.96
N PRO A 101 9.10 5.43 9.13
CA PRO A 101 8.44 6.53 9.85
C PRO A 101 7.43 7.31 8.99
N ARG A 102 7.52 7.21 7.66
CA ARG A 102 6.67 7.96 6.74
C ARG A 102 6.31 7.14 5.51
N ILE A 103 5.05 7.22 5.13
CA ILE A 103 4.51 6.66 3.88
C ILE A 103 3.84 7.78 3.10
N VAL A 104 4.19 7.92 1.83
CA VAL A 104 3.54 8.83 0.88
C VAL A 104 2.69 8.01 -0.06
N VAL A 105 1.40 8.29 -0.09
CA VAL A 105 0.38 7.56 -0.82
C VAL A 105 -0.09 8.37 -2.02
N GLY A 106 -0.12 7.77 -3.19
CA GLY A 106 -0.60 8.38 -4.42
C GLY A 106 -2.10 8.68 -4.34
N GLU A 107 -2.90 7.69 -3.98
CA GLU A 107 -4.34 7.84 -3.82
C GLU A 107 -4.92 6.85 -2.78
N ASN A 108 -6.09 7.17 -2.23
CA ASN A 108 -6.88 6.33 -1.33
C ASN A 108 -8.39 6.37 -1.61
N ARG A 109 -8.78 6.84 -2.80
CA ARG A 109 -10.20 6.97 -3.21
C ARG A 109 -10.79 5.65 -3.63
N THR A 110 -9.99 4.82 -4.33
CA THR A 110 -10.44 3.53 -4.85
C THR A 110 -10.31 2.42 -3.83
N PHE A 111 -9.39 2.57 -2.88
CA PHE A 111 -9.16 1.64 -1.78
C PHE A 111 -8.48 2.34 -0.61
N GLU A 112 -9.01 2.13 0.59
CA GLU A 112 -8.40 2.53 1.86
C GLU A 112 -8.64 1.42 2.89
N MET A 113 -7.60 1.01 3.61
CA MET A 113 -7.74 -0.07 4.59
C MET A 113 -7.05 0.20 5.94
N ALA A 114 -5.80 0.63 5.93
CA ALA A 114 -4.97 0.59 7.13
C ALA A 114 -4.24 1.91 7.45
N GLU A 115 -4.63 3.03 6.86
CA GLU A 115 -4.02 4.34 7.13
C GLU A 115 -4.17 4.78 8.58
N ASP A 116 -5.36 4.57 9.17
CA ASP A 116 -5.61 4.92 10.55
C ASP A 116 -4.73 4.10 11.51
N LEU A 117 -4.57 2.80 11.25
CA LEU A 117 -3.64 1.96 12.02
C LEU A 117 -2.20 2.49 11.95
N LEU A 118 -1.74 2.92 10.78
CA LEU A 118 -0.40 3.49 10.61
C LEU A 118 -0.25 4.78 11.42
N ARG A 119 -1.23 5.70 11.33
CA ARG A 119 -1.25 6.97 12.07
C ARG A 119 -1.29 6.75 13.58
N GLU A 120 -2.12 5.83 14.07
CA GLU A 120 -2.20 5.45 15.48
C GLU A 120 -0.87 4.88 16.01
N ARG A 121 -0.08 4.26 15.17
CA ARG A 121 1.26 3.73 15.50
C ARG A 121 2.38 4.74 15.26
N GLY A 122 2.05 5.99 14.95
CA GLY A 122 3.00 7.09 14.82
C GLY A 122 3.67 7.23 13.44
N VAL A 123 3.19 6.50 12.43
CA VAL A 123 3.65 6.68 11.05
C VAL A 123 2.99 7.91 10.45
N VAL A 124 3.76 8.78 9.82
CA VAL A 124 3.22 9.89 9.02
C VAL A 124 2.70 9.33 7.70
N VAL A 125 1.42 9.53 7.42
CA VAL A 125 0.79 9.11 6.16
C VAL A 125 0.27 10.34 5.43
N ASP A 126 0.93 10.68 4.32
CA ASP A 126 0.59 11.80 3.44
C ASP A 126 -0.03 11.27 2.14
N VAL A 127 -1.26 11.68 1.85
CA VAL A 127 -1.97 11.32 0.60
C VAL A 127 -1.86 12.50 -0.37
N LEU A 128 -1.29 12.26 -1.56
CA LEU A 128 -1.08 13.29 -2.57
C LEU A 128 -2.29 13.49 -3.49
N ASP A 129 -3.23 12.52 -3.49
CA ASP A 129 -4.43 12.53 -4.32
C ASP A 129 -4.10 12.69 -5.81
N ASP A 130 -3.13 11.90 -6.26
CA ASP A 130 -2.57 11.97 -7.61
C ASP A 130 -3.56 11.39 -8.65
N PRO A 131 -3.94 12.16 -9.68
CA PRO A 131 -4.94 11.74 -10.65
C PRO A 131 -4.48 10.57 -11.55
N GLU A 132 -3.19 10.37 -11.75
CA GLU A 132 -2.67 9.24 -12.54
C GLU A 132 -2.78 7.94 -11.74
N CYS A 133 -2.52 7.99 -10.43
CA CYS A 133 -2.76 6.86 -9.54
C CYS A 133 -4.23 6.45 -9.52
N VAL A 134 -5.14 7.42 -9.38
CA VAL A 134 -6.60 7.18 -9.44
C VAL A 134 -6.99 6.55 -10.77
N ALA A 135 -6.55 7.11 -11.90
CA ALA A 135 -6.89 6.61 -13.24
C ALA A 135 -6.40 5.15 -13.47
N LEU A 136 -5.21 4.80 -12.98
CA LEU A 136 -4.68 3.43 -13.06
C LEU A 136 -5.57 2.43 -12.31
N MET A 137 -6.02 2.79 -11.11
CA MET A 137 -6.87 1.91 -10.30
C MET A 137 -8.31 1.85 -10.82
N GLU A 138 -8.90 2.99 -11.25
CA GLU A 138 -10.21 2.99 -11.91
C GLU A 138 -10.22 2.08 -13.14
N ARG A 139 -9.16 2.15 -13.95
CA ARG A 139 -8.97 1.27 -15.09
C ARG A 139 -8.87 -0.19 -14.69
N MET A 140 -8.12 -0.51 -13.62
CA MET A 140 -7.99 -1.87 -13.09
C MET A 140 -9.34 -2.44 -12.69
N ILE A 141 -10.11 -1.68 -11.91
CA ILE A 141 -11.42 -2.07 -11.41
C ILE A 141 -12.41 -2.28 -12.57
N ALA A 142 -12.34 -1.45 -13.62
CA ALA A 142 -13.23 -1.55 -14.78
C ALA A 142 -12.86 -2.69 -15.71
N GLU A 143 -11.58 -2.90 -16.01
CA GLU A 143 -11.13 -3.85 -17.04
C GLU A 143 -10.77 -5.24 -16.50
N ARG A 144 -10.38 -5.34 -15.20
CA ARG A 144 -9.91 -6.60 -14.56
C ARG A 144 -10.46 -6.77 -13.14
N PRO A 145 -11.79 -6.67 -12.92
CA PRO A 145 -12.39 -6.68 -11.59
C PRO A 145 -12.11 -7.97 -10.80
N GLU A 146 -11.99 -9.11 -11.49
CA GLU A 146 -11.71 -10.40 -10.85
C GLU A 146 -10.30 -10.44 -10.24
N ILE A 147 -9.30 -9.93 -10.98
CA ILE A 147 -7.91 -9.85 -10.49
C ILE A 147 -7.83 -8.87 -9.31
N TRP A 148 -8.55 -7.74 -9.39
CA TRP A 148 -8.60 -6.77 -8.30
C TRP A 148 -9.26 -7.36 -7.04
N SER A 149 -10.42 -8.02 -7.18
CA SER A 149 -11.10 -8.66 -6.05
C SER A 149 -10.21 -9.69 -5.36
N GLU A 150 -9.54 -10.52 -6.13
CA GLU A 150 -8.61 -11.52 -5.63
C GLU A 150 -7.42 -10.88 -4.91
N ASP A 151 -6.88 -9.75 -5.40
CA ASP A 151 -5.76 -9.02 -4.80
C ASP A 151 -6.10 -8.49 -3.40
N ILE A 152 -7.33 -8.05 -3.18
CA ILE A 152 -7.81 -7.55 -1.88
C ILE A 152 -8.53 -8.60 -1.03
N GLY A 153 -8.55 -9.86 -1.46
CA GLY A 153 -9.15 -10.98 -0.72
C GLY A 153 -10.67 -10.97 -0.67
N VAL A 154 -11.34 -10.42 -1.69
CA VAL A 154 -12.80 -10.33 -1.81
C VAL A 154 -13.30 -11.27 -2.92
N GLU A 155 -14.37 -12.00 -2.68
CA GLU A 155 -14.98 -12.85 -3.73
C GLU A 155 -15.70 -12.01 -4.79
N THR A 156 -15.56 -12.42 -6.06
CA THR A 156 -16.23 -11.77 -7.20
C THR A 156 -17.75 -11.82 -7.01
N GLY A 157 -18.39 -10.70 -6.77
CA GLY A 157 -19.83 -10.57 -6.48
C GLY A 157 -20.11 -9.77 -5.20
N GLU A 158 -19.17 -9.69 -4.27
CA GLU A 158 -19.32 -8.89 -3.05
C GLU A 158 -19.05 -7.40 -3.30
N LEU A 159 -18.22 -7.06 -4.31
CA LEU A 159 -17.93 -5.67 -4.69
C LEU A 159 -19.15 -4.90 -5.23
N SER A 160 -20.21 -5.57 -5.68
CA SER A 160 -21.37 -4.92 -6.30
C SER A 160 -22.37 -4.32 -5.29
N THR A 161 -22.15 -4.51 -3.98
CA THR A 161 -23.10 -4.10 -2.93
C THR A 161 -22.57 -3.05 -1.97
N SER A 162 -21.34 -2.60 -2.09
CA SER A 162 -20.76 -1.67 -1.12
C SER A 162 -20.14 -0.41 -1.74
N ALA A 163 -20.99 0.54 -2.09
CA ALA A 163 -20.61 1.96 -2.00
C ALA A 163 -20.40 2.39 -0.53
N ASP A 164 -20.62 1.46 0.43
CA ASP A 164 -20.50 1.65 1.88
C ASP A 164 -19.48 0.68 2.55
N GLY A 165 -18.66 -0.05 1.79
CA GLY A 165 -17.87 -1.18 2.28
C GLY A 165 -16.60 -0.89 3.09
N ALA A 166 -16.28 0.37 3.38
CA ALA A 166 -15.10 0.74 4.17
C ALA A 166 -15.34 0.78 5.69
N ARG A 167 -16.48 0.29 6.22
CA ARG A 167 -16.84 0.42 7.64
C ARG A 167 -17.29 -0.83 8.38
N ALA A 168 -17.05 -2.02 7.89
CA ALA A 168 -17.58 -3.24 8.52
C ALA A 168 -16.49 -4.27 8.92
N ALA A 169 -15.48 -3.84 9.65
CA ALA A 169 -14.60 -4.79 10.36
C ALA A 169 -14.22 -4.19 11.74
N GLY A 170 -15.19 -4.12 12.65
CA GLY A 170 -14.87 -3.70 14.01
C GLY A 170 -16.09 -3.31 14.82
N ALA A 171 -16.88 -4.25 15.29
CA ALA A 171 -17.59 -4.27 16.57
C ALA A 171 -18.61 -5.41 16.59
N GLU A 172 -18.21 -6.60 16.97
CA GLU A 172 -19.11 -7.47 17.72
C GLU A 172 -18.62 -7.52 19.16
N ASP A 173 -19.33 -6.77 19.96
CA ASP A 173 -19.25 -6.73 21.41
C ASP A 173 -19.72 -8.10 21.93
N SER A 174 -18.80 -8.92 22.41
CA SER A 174 -19.17 -10.16 23.08
C SER A 174 -19.47 -9.84 24.55
N ASP A 175 -20.72 -9.61 24.86
CA ASP A 175 -21.26 -9.77 26.21
C ASP A 175 -20.96 -11.18 26.73
N VAL A 176 -19.95 -11.31 27.55
CA VAL A 176 -19.77 -12.48 28.40
C VAL A 176 -20.47 -12.19 29.71
N ASP A 177 -21.71 -12.63 29.76
CA ASP A 177 -22.48 -12.70 31.02
C ASP A 177 -21.81 -13.73 31.95
N GLY A 178 -21.35 -13.21 33.07
CA GLY A 178 -20.81 -13.99 34.15
C GLY A 178 -21.89 -14.43 35.13
N THR A 179 -22.27 -15.70 35.08
CA THR A 179 -22.92 -16.33 36.25
C THR A 179 -22.46 -17.78 36.43
N GLY A 180 -21.83 -18.01 37.56
CA GLY A 180 -22.27 -19.08 38.44
C GLY A 180 -21.39 -20.30 38.59
N ARG A 181 -20.78 -20.33 39.72
CA ARG A 181 -20.34 -21.43 40.64
C ARG A 181 -18.89 -21.87 40.54
#